data_52ac14acf3a5f64fd77f35d30cdcb136
#
_entry.id   52ac14acf3a5f64fd77f35d30cdcb136
#
_cell.length_a   1.000
_cell.length_b   1.000
_cell.length_c   1.000
_cell.angle_alpha   90.00
_cell.angle_beta   90.00
_cell.angle_gamma   90.00
#
_symmetry.space_group_name_H-M   'P 1'
#
loop_
_entity.id
_entity.type
_entity.pdbx_description
1 polymer ?
#
loop_
_entity_poly.entity_id
_entity_poly.type
_entity_poly.pdbx_seq_one_letter_code
_entity_poly.pdbx_strand_id
1 'polypeptide(L)'
;MVPPRAVVKSECSFYIQGMPRVSQAHLDARRRQILDAARRCFVRNGFHATSMQDVLGEANLSAGAVYRYFRGKDEIIAAIAAEAVAEIAGALDAAFEADDPPPLDEVLGAAFVAIRRIDAEQGMAKLALQVWGEAVRSPALAGILKGEIARVRDSLARLVGTYQDRGLMAADAPPEQVARVLIGLLPGFVFQHALLGDVDPAAFRSGLQTLLTTRLDSPLPSATTA
;
A
#
# COMPACT_ATOMS: atom_id res chain seq x y z
N MET A 1 87.06 10.11 -13.64
CA MET A 1 85.87 10.37 -14.49
C MET A 1 84.88 9.23 -14.22
N VAL A 2 83.91 9.47 -13.31
CA VAL A 2 82.95 8.47 -12.83
C VAL A 2 81.64 8.75 -13.51
N PRO A 3 80.93 7.77 -14.15
CA PRO A 3 79.63 8.01 -14.76
C PRO A 3 78.52 8.06 -13.69
N PRO A 4 77.45 8.84 -13.94
CA PRO A 4 76.37 9.01 -12.98
C PRO A 4 75.43 7.81 -12.90
N ARG A 5 75.04 7.48 -11.69
CA ARG A 5 74.02 6.48 -11.37
C ARG A 5 72.63 6.89 -11.89
N ALA A 6 72.03 6.03 -12.71
CA ALA A 6 70.63 6.16 -13.10
C ALA A 6 69.69 5.91 -11.92
N VAL A 7 68.84 6.85 -11.62
CA VAL A 7 67.73 6.73 -10.66
C VAL A 7 66.56 6.06 -11.34
N VAL A 8 66.29 4.80 -10.99
CA VAL A 8 65.08 4.10 -11.42
C VAL A 8 63.92 4.63 -10.59
N LYS A 9 63.04 5.44 -11.20
CA LYS A 9 61.74 5.79 -10.63
C LYS A 9 60.81 4.56 -10.74
N SER A 10 60.56 3.93 -9.58
CA SER A 10 59.51 2.90 -9.44
C SER A 10 58.16 3.65 -9.47
N GLU A 11 57.44 3.56 -10.58
CA GLU A 11 56.05 3.96 -10.67
C GLU A 11 55.19 2.88 -10.05
N CYS A 12 54.85 3.00 -8.75
CA CYS A 12 53.75 2.26 -8.15
C CYS A 12 52.43 2.86 -8.64
N SER A 13 51.97 2.38 -9.77
CA SER A 13 50.59 2.62 -10.23
C SER A 13 49.64 1.79 -9.38
N PHE A 14 49.09 2.39 -8.32
CA PHE A 14 47.98 1.82 -7.57
C PHE A 14 46.75 1.86 -8.47
N TYR A 15 46.41 0.75 -9.10
CA TYR A 15 45.10 0.51 -9.68
C TYR A 15 44.08 0.53 -8.52
N ILE A 16 43.42 1.65 -8.32
CA ILE A 16 42.15 1.72 -7.58
C ILE A 16 41.12 1.08 -8.51
N GLN A 17 41.04 -0.26 -8.46
CA GLN A 17 39.90 -0.97 -9.00
C GLN A 17 38.67 -0.47 -8.25
N GLY A 18 37.80 0.26 -8.97
CA GLY A 18 36.55 0.76 -8.42
C GLY A 18 35.76 -0.39 -7.80
N MET A 19 35.41 -0.26 -6.50
CA MET A 19 34.47 -1.20 -5.87
C MET A 19 33.26 -1.34 -6.76
N PRO A 20 32.80 -2.56 -7.06
CA PRO A 20 31.61 -2.76 -7.86
C PRO A 20 30.45 -2.06 -7.15
N ARG A 21 29.89 -1.03 -7.76
CA ARG A 21 28.64 -0.40 -7.30
C ARG A 21 27.60 -1.50 -7.26
N VAL A 22 27.10 -1.80 -6.06
CA VAL A 22 25.98 -2.74 -5.88
C VAL A 22 24.86 -2.26 -6.81
N SER A 23 24.41 -3.11 -7.74
CA SER A 23 23.40 -2.72 -8.71
C SER A 23 22.07 -2.41 -8.01
N GLN A 24 21.29 -1.47 -8.53
CA GLN A 24 19.97 -1.15 -7.99
C GLN A 24 19.10 -2.40 -7.87
N ALA A 25 19.13 -3.28 -8.88
CA ALA A 25 18.41 -4.56 -8.86
C ALA A 25 18.78 -5.43 -7.65
N HIS A 26 20.07 -5.44 -7.24
CA HIS A 26 20.48 -6.18 -6.04
C HIS A 26 19.96 -5.54 -4.75
N LEU A 27 19.93 -4.19 -4.68
CA LEU A 27 19.36 -3.47 -3.54
C LEU A 27 17.87 -3.75 -3.42
N ASP A 28 17.14 -3.71 -4.53
CA ASP A 28 15.70 -3.95 -4.58
C ASP A 28 15.37 -5.42 -4.23
N ALA A 29 16.16 -6.37 -4.73
CA ALA A 29 16.02 -7.78 -4.37
C ALA A 29 16.23 -8.01 -2.87
N ARG A 30 17.23 -7.34 -2.27
CA ARG A 30 17.49 -7.43 -0.83
C ARG A 30 16.37 -6.81 -0.01
N ARG A 31 15.87 -5.64 -0.43
CA ARG A 31 14.74 -5.00 0.21
C ARG A 31 13.51 -5.92 0.20
N ARG A 32 13.17 -6.52 -0.94
CA ARG A 32 12.08 -7.49 -1.06
C ARG A 32 12.26 -8.70 -0.13
N GLN A 33 13.45 -9.28 -0.09
CA GLN A 33 13.76 -10.40 0.81
C GLN A 33 13.44 -10.08 2.28
N ILE A 34 13.76 -8.86 2.74
CA ILE A 34 13.48 -8.40 4.10
C ILE A 34 11.97 -8.25 4.31
N LEU A 35 11.25 -7.62 3.38
CA LEU A 35 9.81 -7.42 3.46
C LEU A 35 9.04 -8.74 3.47
N ASP A 36 9.43 -9.71 2.63
CA ASP A 36 8.79 -11.02 2.57
C ASP A 36 9.01 -11.82 3.87
N ALA A 37 10.22 -11.78 4.42
CA ALA A 37 10.50 -12.41 5.71
C ALA A 37 9.70 -11.77 6.84
N ALA A 38 9.66 -10.44 6.90
CA ALA A 38 8.91 -9.71 7.91
C ALA A 38 7.40 -9.97 7.79
N ARG A 39 6.86 -10.00 6.57
CA ARG A 39 5.45 -10.33 6.29
C ARG A 39 5.09 -11.71 6.85
N ARG A 40 5.91 -12.73 6.59
CA ARG A 40 5.70 -14.08 7.16
C ARG A 40 5.71 -14.07 8.68
N CYS A 41 6.64 -13.35 9.30
CA CYS A 41 6.69 -13.22 10.77
C CYS A 41 5.45 -12.52 11.32
N PHE A 42 5.05 -11.37 10.72
CA PHE A 42 3.89 -10.61 11.18
C PHE A 42 2.57 -11.36 11.01
N VAL A 43 2.39 -12.07 9.90
CA VAL A 43 1.18 -12.87 9.64
C VAL A 43 1.11 -14.05 10.62
N ARG A 44 2.21 -14.71 10.89
CA ARG A 44 2.27 -15.88 11.80
C ARG A 44 2.12 -15.49 13.25
N ASN A 45 2.83 -14.48 13.71
CA ASN A 45 2.96 -14.14 15.14
C ASN A 45 2.16 -12.88 15.53
N GLY A 46 1.72 -12.08 14.56
CA GLY A 46 1.18 -10.75 14.76
C GLY A 46 2.29 -9.68 14.86
N PHE A 47 1.90 -8.42 14.62
CA PHE A 47 2.84 -7.30 14.61
C PHE A 47 3.55 -7.08 15.97
N HIS A 48 2.78 -7.12 17.07
CA HIS A 48 3.32 -6.82 18.41
C HIS A 48 4.27 -7.89 18.91
N ALA A 49 3.95 -9.16 18.70
CA ALA A 49 4.76 -10.29 19.18
C ALA A 49 6.00 -10.54 18.32
N THR A 50 6.09 -9.98 17.12
CA THR A 50 7.26 -10.10 16.26
C THR A 50 8.33 -9.10 16.65
N SER A 51 9.55 -9.60 16.89
CA SER A 51 10.75 -8.79 17.13
C SER A 51 11.58 -8.60 15.85
N MET A 52 12.53 -7.65 15.88
CA MET A 52 13.52 -7.53 14.79
C MET A 52 14.40 -8.78 14.68
N GLN A 53 14.66 -9.48 15.79
CA GLN A 53 15.43 -10.73 15.76
C GLN A 53 14.71 -11.83 14.98
N ASP A 54 13.38 -11.93 15.09
CA ASP A 54 12.58 -12.88 14.31
C ASP A 54 12.70 -12.58 12.82
N VAL A 55 12.63 -11.30 12.45
CA VAL A 55 12.79 -10.86 11.05
C VAL A 55 14.19 -11.17 10.52
N LEU A 56 15.24 -10.92 11.31
CA LEU A 56 16.63 -11.23 10.94
C LEU A 56 16.81 -12.73 10.69
N GLY A 57 16.30 -13.56 11.61
CA GLY A 57 16.34 -15.02 11.50
C GLY A 57 15.58 -15.53 10.27
N GLU A 58 14.34 -15.06 10.06
CA GLU A 58 13.50 -15.46 8.94
C GLU A 58 14.09 -15.02 7.58
N ALA A 59 14.71 -13.82 7.53
CA ALA A 59 15.37 -13.30 6.35
C ALA A 59 16.71 -13.98 6.06
N ASN A 60 17.29 -14.69 7.05
CA ASN A 60 18.64 -15.22 7.01
C ASN A 60 19.68 -14.13 6.69
N LEU A 61 19.58 -12.99 7.39
CA LEU A 61 20.43 -11.81 7.20
C LEU A 61 21.02 -11.33 8.52
N SER A 62 22.23 -10.75 8.44
CA SER A 62 22.84 -10.09 9.59
C SER A 62 22.09 -8.80 9.95
N ALA A 63 22.17 -8.38 11.22
CA ALA A 63 21.60 -7.14 11.69
C ALA A 63 22.04 -5.93 10.85
N GLY A 64 23.34 -5.80 10.56
CA GLY A 64 23.86 -4.72 9.73
C GLY A 64 23.30 -4.70 8.31
N ALA A 65 22.97 -5.87 7.75
CA ALA A 65 22.36 -5.97 6.43
C ALA A 65 20.90 -5.46 6.44
N VAL A 66 20.12 -5.74 7.49
CA VAL A 66 18.71 -5.31 7.58
C VAL A 66 18.61 -3.86 8.01
N TYR A 67 19.37 -3.42 9.03
CA TYR A 67 19.33 -2.04 9.53
C TYR A 67 19.82 -0.99 8.51
N ARG A 68 20.48 -1.41 7.45
CA ARG A 68 20.82 -0.57 6.31
C ARG A 68 19.58 -0.14 5.51
N TYR A 69 18.50 -0.95 5.52
CA TYR A 69 17.27 -0.70 4.78
C TYR A 69 16.14 -0.18 5.65
N PHE A 70 16.04 -0.66 6.88
CA PHE A 70 14.94 -0.36 7.79
C PHE A 70 15.45 -0.16 9.21
N ARG A 71 15.10 0.95 9.83
CA ARG A 71 15.52 1.28 11.20
C ARG A 71 14.81 0.47 12.27
N GLY A 72 13.66 -0.11 11.94
CA GLY A 72 12.87 -0.91 12.85
C GLY A 72 11.64 -1.50 12.20
N LYS A 73 10.85 -2.24 13.00
CA LYS A 73 9.67 -2.95 12.50
C LYS A 73 8.57 -2.01 12.00
N ASP A 74 8.49 -0.79 12.53
CA ASP A 74 7.49 0.21 12.10
C ASP A 74 7.76 0.67 10.66
N GLU A 75 9.03 0.84 10.27
CA GLU A 75 9.38 1.16 8.88
C GLU A 75 9.12 -0.03 7.95
N ILE A 76 9.34 -1.25 8.42
CA ILE A 76 9.07 -2.47 7.65
C ILE A 76 7.57 -2.62 7.40
N ILE A 77 6.73 -2.52 8.45
CA ILE A 77 5.29 -2.70 8.30
C ILE A 77 4.67 -1.58 7.47
N ALA A 78 5.19 -0.36 7.58
CA ALA A 78 4.78 0.77 6.75
C ALA A 78 5.11 0.53 5.27
N ALA A 79 6.28 -0.04 4.97
CA ALA A 79 6.64 -0.40 3.61
C ALA A 79 5.76 -1.53 3.05
N ILE A 80 5.43 -2.54 3.85
CA ILE A 80 4.51 -3.61 3.48
C ILE A 80 3.10 -3.04 3.19
N ALA A 81 2.60 -2.16 4.06
CA ALA A 81 1.31 -1.51 3.88
C ALA A 81 1.29 -0.64 2.62
N ALA A 82 2.37 0.11 2.36
CA ALA A 82 2.50 0.92 1.15
C ALA A 82 2.47 0.07 -0.13
N GLU A 83 3.14 -1.11 -0.14
CA GLU A 83 3.09 -2.04 -1.27
C GLU A 83 1.65 -2.56 -1.50
N ALA A 84 0.94 -2.96 -0.44
CA ALA A 84 -0.45 -3.42 -0.55
C ALA A 84 -1.39 -2.30 -1.05
N VAL A 85 -1.24 -1.07 -0.55
CA VAL A 85 -2.04 0.09 -1.01
C VAL A 85 -1.72 0.41 -2.46
N ALA A 86 -0.45 0.37 -2.88
CA ALA A 86 -0.06 0.61 -4.27
C ALA A 86 -0.64 -0.44 -5.23
N GLU A 87 -0.71 -1.71 -4.81
CA GLU A 87 -1.31 -2.78 -5.59
C GLU A 87 -2.84 -2.59 -5.75
N ILE A 88 -3.53 -2.18 -4.67
CA ILE A 88 -4.96 -1.85 -4.71
C ILE A 88 -5.20 -0.62 -5.60
N ALA A 89 -4.35 0.42 -5.47
CA ALA A 89 -4.44 1.61 -6.30
C ALA A 89 -4.23 1.28 -7.79
N GLY A 90 -3.26 0.41 -8.11
CA GLY A 90 -3.04 -0.06 -9.48
C GLY A 90 -4.26 -0.75 -10.11
N ALA A 91 -5.09 -1.41 -9.29
CA ALA A 91 -6.35 -1.98 -9.78
C ALA A 91 -7.40 -0.89 -10.15
N LEU A 92 -7.24 0.32 -9.61
CA LEU A 92 -8.08 1.48 -9.92
C LEU A 92 -7.53 2.28 -11.11
N ASP A 93 -6.22 2.25 -11.34
CA ASP A 93 -5.53 3.10 -12.34
C ASP A 93 -6.05 2.88 -13.76
N ALA A 94 -6.38 1.63 -14.12
CA ALA A 94 -6.96 1.31 -15.43
C ALA A 94 -8.27 2.06 -15.72
N ALA A 95 -9.03 2.39 -14.68
CA ALA A 95 -10.26 3.16 -14.81
C ALA A 95 -9.99 4.67 -14.95
N PHE A 96 -8.87 5.17 -14.43
CA PHE A 96 -8.50 6.58 -14.51
C PHE A 96 -7.94 6.97 -15.89
N GLU A 97 -7.34 6.01 -16.59
CA GLU A 97 -6.74 6.22 -17.91
C GLU A 97 -7.73 6.02 -19.08
N ALA A 98 -8.92 5.49 -18.80
CA ALA A 98 -9.92 5.23 -19.81
C ALA A 98 -10.61 6.52 -20.28
N ASP A 99 -10.70 6.73 -21.60
CA ASP A 99 -11.48 7.81 -22.18
C ASP A 99 -12.98 7.72 -21.81
N ASP A 100 -13.47 6.50 -21.58
CA ASP A 100 -14.79 6.20 -21.06
C ASP A 100 -14.65 5.33 -19.80
N PRO A 101 -14.69 5.93 -18.59
CA PRO A 101 -14.48 5.21 -17.36
C PRO A 101 -15.62 4.19 -17.13
N PRO A 102 -15.28 2.95 -16.71
CA PRO A 102 -16.28 1.94 -16.42
C PRO A 102 -17.18 2.37 -15.23
N PRO A 103 -18.34 1.73 -15.02
CA PRO A 103 -19.21 2.03 -13.89
C PRO A 103 -18.45 1.96 -12.54
N LEU A 104 -18.81 2.85 -11.59
CA LEU A 104 -18.08 2.99 -10.33
C LEU A 104 -18.05 1.70 -9.51
N ASP A 105 -19.10 0.89 -9.57
CA ASP A 105 -19.14 -0.42 -8.90
C ASP A 105 -18.13 -1.42 -9.51
N GLU A 106 -17.84 -1.30 -10.81
CA GLU A 106 -16.79 -2.12 -11.46
C GLU A 106 -15.39 -1.70 -11.00
N VAL A 107 -15.15 -0.40 -10.95
CA VAL A 107 -13.89 0.16 -10.47
C VAL A 107 -13.60 -0.30 -9.03
N LEU A 108 -14.55 -0.13 -8.12
CA LEU A 108 -14.40 -0.57 -6.74
C LEU A 108 -14.38 -2.10 -6.62
N GLY A 109 -15.12 -2.80 -7.46
CA GLY A 109 -15.10 -4.27 -7.56
C GLY A 109 -13.70 -4.80 -7.86
N ALA A 110 -12.94 -4.16 -8.75
CA ALA A 110 -11.55 -4.51 -9.04
C ALA A 110 -10.66 -4.37 -7.80
N ALA A 111 -10.86 -3.32 -6.99
CA ALA A 111 -10.14 -3.14 -5.74
C ALA A 111 -10.48 -4.23 -4.70
N PHE A 112 -11.75 -4.65 -4.57
CA PHE A 112 -12.13 -5.76 -3.69
C PHE A 112 -11.51 -7.09 -4.12
N VAL A 113 -11.44 -7.36 -5.42
CA VAL A 113 -10.74 -8.54 -5.97
C VAL A 113 -9.25 -8.47 -5.65
N ALA A 114 -8.60 -7.32 -5.82
CA ALA A 114 -7.18 -7.13 -5.47
C ALA A 114 -6.93 -7.39 -3.98
N ILE A 115 -7.77 -6.85 -3.09
CA ILE A 115 -7.69 -7.09 -1.64
C ILE A 115 -7.79 -8.60 -1.32
N ARG A 116 -8.72 -9.30 -1.93
CA ARG A 116 -8.89 -10.75 -1.75
C ARG A 116 -7.69 -11.53 -2.24
N ARG A 117 -7.11 -11.14 -3.37
CA ARG A 117 -5.90 -11.76 -3.91
C ARG A 117 -4.71 -11.56 -2.97
N ILE A 118 -4.47 -10.32 -2.51
CA ILE A 118 -3.39 -10.00 -1.56
C ILE A 118 -3.55 -10.85 -0.28
N ASP A 119 -4.77 -10.98 0.23
CA ASP A 119 -4.99 -11.79 1.43
C ASP A 119 -4.77 -13.28 1.18
N ALA A 120 -5.26 -13.83 0.07
CA ALA A 120 -5.07 -15.23 -0.29
C ALA A 120 -3.59 -15.61 -0.46
N GLU A 121 -2.80 -14.71 -1.04
CA GLU A 121 -1.36 -14.92 -1.28
C GLU A 121 -0.50 -14.64 -0.04
N GLN A 122 -0.90 -13.68 0.81
CA GLN A 122 -0.03 -13.09 1.81
C GLN A 122 -0.61 -13.05 3.22
N GLY A 123 -1.89 -13.39 3.42
CA GLY A 123 -2.56 -13.39 4.74
C GLY A 123 -2.70 -12.00 5.36
N MET A 124 -2.87 -10.96 4.56
CA MET A 124 -2.71 -9.57 4.98
C MET A 124 -3.92 -8.96 5.69
N ALA A 125 -5.14 -9.54 5.54
CA ALA A 125 -6.34 -8.90 6.06
C ALA A 125 -6.32 -8.73 7.59
N LYS A 126 -5.96 -9.79 8.33
CA LYS A 126 -5.84 -9.72 9.80
C LYS A 126 -4.69 -8.80 10.25
N LEU A 127 -3.59 -8.77 9.50
CA LEU A 127 -2.46 -7.89 9.79
C LEU A 127 -2.85 -6.43 9.57
N ALA A 128 -3.62 -6.10 8.53
CA ALA A 128 -4.11 -4.75 8.28
C ALA A 128 -4.88 -4.17 9.47
N LEU A 129 -5.74 -4.97 10.14
CA LEU A 129 -6.46 -4.54 11.34
C LEU A 129 -5.51 -4.18 12.49
N GLN A 130 -4.44 -4.96 12.68
CA GLN A 130 -3.43 -4.67 13.71
C GLN A 130 -2.65 -3.38 13.38
N VAL A 131 -2.28 -3.20 12.11
CA VAL A 131 -1.56 -2.01 11.62
C VAL A 131 -2.41 -0.75 11.79
N TRP A 132 -3.70 -0.78 11.49
CA TRP A 132 -4.59 0.36 11.71
C TRP A 132 -4.75 0.68 13.19
N GLY A 133 -4.89 -0.33 14.05
CA GLY A 133 -4.92 -0.15 15.49
C GLY A 133 -3.62 0.48 16.02
N GLU A 134 -2.47 0.10 15.47
CA GLU A 134 -1.17 0.69 15.86
C GLU A 134 -1.00 2.11 15.32
N ALA A 135 -1.45 2.39 14.08
CA ALA A 135 -1.36 3.72 13.49
C ALA A 135 -2.11 4.79 14.29
N VAL A 136 -3.17 4.43 15.01
CA VAL A 136 -3.88 5.35 15.92
C VAL A 136 -2.98 5.78 17.09
N ARG A 137 -2.02 4.94 17.49
CA ARG A 137 -1.11 5.17 18.63
C ARG A 137 0.28 5.68 18.20
N SER A 138 0.72 5.35 16.99
CA SER A 138 2.03 5.71 16.45
C SER A 138 1.94 6.85 15.43
N PRO A 139 2.30 8.10 15.79
CA PRO A 139 2.29 9.22 14.84
C PRO A 139 3.18 9.00 13.62
N ALA A 140 4.29 8.26 13.77
CA ALA A 140 5.20 7.94 12.68
C ALA A 140 4.53 7.03 11.65
N LEU A 141 3.90 5.92 12.10
CA LEU A 141 3.17 4.99 11.25
C LEU A 141 1.94 5.67 10.63
N ALA A 142 1.20 6.45 11.43
CA ALA A 142 0.08 7.24 10.93
C ALA A 142 0.48 8.21 9.82
N GLY A 143 1.64 8.87 9.92
CA GLY A 143 2.15 9.78 8.91
C GLY A 143 2.38 9.09 7.55
N ILE A 144 2.96 7.88 7.57
CA ILE A 144 3.21 7.10 6.36
C ILE A 144 1.87 6.66 5.72
N LEU A 145 0.97 6.08 6.52
CA LEU A 145 -0.34 5.62 6.02
C LEU A 145 -1.21 6.75 5.49
N LYS A 146 -1.17 7.93 6.13
CA LYS A 146 -1.90 9.12 5.65
C LYS A 146 -1.52 9.50 4.24
N GLY A 147 -0.23 9.44 3.89
CA GLY A 147 0.25 9.74 2.54
C GLY A 147 -0.32 8.78 1.49
N GLU A 148 -0.33 7.48 1.78
CA GLU A 148 -0.87 6.46 0.88
C GLU A 148 -2.40 6.61 0.71
N ILE A 149 -3.11 6.76 1.82
CA ILE A 149 -4.57 6.96 1.82
C ILE A 149 -4.95 8.23 1.07
N ALA A 150 -4.20 9.33 1.24
CA ALA A 150 -4.44 10.57 0.53
C ALA A 150 -4.31 10.39 -0.99
N ARG A 151 -3.28 9.67 -1.47
CA ARG A 151 -3.11 9.40 -2.91
C ARG A 151 -4.30 8.66 -3.51
N VAL A 152 -4.78 7.60 -2.87
CA VAL A 152 -5.95 6.84 -3.33
C VAL A 152 -7.21 7.71 -3.32
N ARG A 153 -7.43 8.46 -2.23
CA ARG A 153 -8.55 9.39 -2.13
C ARG A 153 -8.54 10.44 -3.25
N ASP A 154 -7.38 11.03 -3.53
CA ASP A 154 -7.25 12.08 -4.54
C ASP A 154 -7.47 11.51 -5.96
N SER A 155 -7.08 10.26 -6.20
CA SER A 155 -7.41 9.55 -7.44
C SER A 155 -8.91 9.27 -7.56
N LEU A 156 -9.56 8.81 -6.48
CA LEU A 156 -11.02 8.65 -6.45
C LEU A 156 -11.75 9.99 -6.65
N ALA A 157 -11.25 11.09 -6.07
CA ALA A 157 -11.86 12.40 -6.26
C ALA A 157 -11.81 12.85 -7.74
N ARG A 158 -10.69 12.62 -8.42
CA ARG A 158 -10.60 12.90 -9.88
C ARG A 158 -11.59 12.05 -10.68
N LEU A 159 -11.73 10.77 -10.37
CA LEU A 159 -12.68 9.88 -11.02
C LEU A 159 -14.12 10.35 -10.80
N VAL A 160 -14.48 10.68 -9.56
CA VAL A 160 -15.82 11.23 -9.23
C VAL A 160 -16.09 12.52 -10.01
N GLY A 161 -15.10 13.43 -10.08
CA GLY A 161 -15.22 14.64 -10.91
C GLY A 161 -15.53 14.32 -12.37
N THR A 162 -14.84 13.33 -12.95
CA THR A 162 -15.11 12.87 -14.33
C THR A 162 -16.54 12.34 -14.50
N TYR A 163 -17.07 11.57 -13.53
CA TYR A 163 -18.46 11.10 -13.59
C TYR A 163 -19.47 12.27 -13.46
N GLN A 164 -19.20 13.25 -12.61
CA GLN A 164 -20.05 14.43 -12.44
C GLN A 164 -20.04 15.31 -13.71
N ASP A 165 -18.88 15.57 -14.27
CA ASP A 165 -18.72 16.37 -15.50
C ASP A 165 -19.45 15.73 -16.70
N ARG A 166 -19.55 14.40 -16.71
CA ARG A 166 -20.28 13.64 -17.76
C ARG A 166 -21.76 13.42 -17.46
N GLY A 167 -22.25 13.89 -16.30
CA GLY A 167 -23.64 13.67 -15.88
C GLY A 167 -23.96 12.22 -15.48
N LEU A 168 -22.93 11.38 -15.25
CA LEU A 168 -23.06 10.00 -14.81
C LEU A 168 -23.28 9.90 -13.28
N MET A 169 -22.96 10.97 -12.54
CA MET A 169 -23.16 11.11 -11.10
C MET A 169 -23.70 12.49 -10.79
N ALA A 170 -24.61 12.59 -9.82
CA ALA A 170 -25.10 13.88 -9.32
C ALA A 170 -23.95 14.74 -8.74
N ALA A 171 -23.96 16.03 -9.03
CA ALA A 171 -22.95 16.98 -8.57
C ALA A 171 -23.39 17.75 -7.31
N ASP A 172 -24.26 17.15 -6.50
CA ASP A 172 -24.80 17.77 -5.28
C ASP A 172 -23.77 17.86 -4.15
N ALA A 173 -22.71 17.05 -4.21
CA ALA A 173 -21.61 17.06 -3.29
C ALA A 173 -20.26 17.19 -4.04
N PRO A 174 -19.26 17.91 -3.45
CA PRO A 174 -17.93 17.99 -4.04
C PRO A 174 -17.29 16.61 -4.20
N PRO A 175 -16.49 16.39 -5.28
CA PRO A 175 -15.81 15.11 -5.53
C PRO A 175 -15.02 14.56 -4.33
N GLU A 176 -14.38 15.44 -3.57
CA GLU A 176 -13.56 15.07 -2.39
C GLU A 176 -14.41 14.48 -1.25
N GLN A 177 -15.66 14.95 -1.11
CA GLN A 177 -16.57 14.40 -0.09
C GLN A 177 -17.07 13.02 -0.51
N VAL A 178 -17.41 12.84 -1.75
CA VAL A 178 -17.81 11.52 -2.29
C VAL A 178 -16.64 10.55 -2.21
N ALA A 179 -15.43 10.95 -2.62
CA ALA A 179 -14.24 10.12 -2.54
C ALA A 179 -13.91 9.69 -1.09
N ARG A 180 -14.19 10.54 -0.10
CA ARG A 180 -14.03 10.20 1.33
C ARG A 180 -14.96 9.08 1.77
N VAL A 181 -16.15 8.99 1.22
CA VAL A 181 -17.09 7.89 1.48
C VAL A 181 -16.60 6.62 0.78
N LEU A 182 -16.24 6.74 -0.50
CA LEU A 182 -15.80 5.61 -1.32
C LEU A 182 -14.55 4.92 -0.75
N ILE A 183 -13.56 5.71 -0.30
CA ILE A 183 -12.34 5.12 0.29
C ILE A 183 -12.65 4.38 1.59
N GLY A 184 -13.71 4.74 2.32
CA GLY A 184 -14.16 4.02 3.52
C GLY A 184 -14.68 2.62 3.25
N LEU A 185 -15.08 2.31 2.00
CA LEU A 185 -15.55 0.97 1.63
C LEU A 185 -14.42 -0.06 1.61
N LEU A 186 -13.18 0.35 1.24
CA LEU A 186 -12.04 -0.56 1.14
C LEU A 186 -11.65 -1.16 2.51
N PRO A 187 -11.39 -0.36 3.57
CA PRO A 187 -11.14 -0.91 4.90
C PRO A 187 -12.37 -1.61 5.47
N GLY A 188 -13.59 -1.17 5.14
CA GLY A 188 -14.82 -1.86 5.53
C GLY A 188 -14.90 -3.27 4.95
N PHE A 189 -14.52 -3.45 3.69
CA PHE A 189 -14.40 -4.76 3.07
C PHE A 189 -13.32 -5.63 3.74
N VAL A 190 -12.12 -5.07 3.98
CA VAL A 190 -11.02 -5.78 4.67
C VAL A 190 -11.46 -6.22 6.06
N PHE A 191 -12.13 -5.35 6.82
CA PHE A 191 -12.63 -5.65 8.16
C PHE A 191 -13.61 -6.84 8.17
N GLN A 192 -14.63 -6.77 7.31
CA GLN A 192 -15.62 -7.84 7.20
C GLN A 192 -14.96 -9.15 6.76
N HIS A 193 -14.07 -9.08 5.74
CA HIS A 193 -13.36 -10.27 5.27
C HIS A 193 -12.48 -10.91 6.36
N ALA A 194 -11.70 -10.11 7.08
CA ALA A 194 -10.79 -10.61 8.13
C ALA A 194 -11.54 -11.21 9.34
N LEU A 195 -12.74 -10.67 9.66
CA LEU A 195 -13.51 -11.03 10.84
C LEU A 195 -14.54 -12.13 10.55
N LEU A 196 -15.26 -12.01 9.43
CA LEU A 196 -16.36 -12.91 9.08
C LEU A 196 -15.90 -14.08 8.18
N GLY A 197 -14.89 -13.85 7.35
CA GLY A 197 -14.28 -14.90 6.50
C GLY A 197 -15.02 -15.25 5.21
N ASP A 198 -16.27 -14.80 5.07
CA ASP A 198 -17.21 -15.22 4.00
C ASP A 198 -17.57 -14.10 3.00
N VAL A 199 -16.87 -12.97 3.05
CA VAL A 199 -17.17 -11.82 2.18
C VAL A 199 -16.65 -12.05 0.75
N ASP A 200 -17.61 -12.24 -0.17
CA ASP A 200 -17.32 -12.37 -1.59
C ASP A 200 -17.25 -10.99 -2.28
N PRO A 201 -16.18 -10.70 -3.05
CA PRO A 201 -16.06 -9.45 -3.80
C PRO A 201 -17.23 -9.17 -4.75
N ALA A 202 -17.77 -10.22 -5.41
CA ALA A 202 -18.86 -10.05 -6.35
C ALA A 202 -20.17 -9.70 -5.63
N ALA A 203 -20.45 -10.34 -4.49
CA ALA A 203 -21.60 -10.01 -3.67
C ALA A 203 -21.51 -8.60 -3.08
N PHE A 204 -20.31 -8.19 -2.63
CA PHE A 204 -20.08 -6.86 -2.11
C PHE A 204 -20.26 -5.78 -3.19
N ARG A 205 -19.75 -6.04 -4.41
CA ARG A 205 -19.96 -5.18 -5.58
C ARG A 205 -21.45 -5.09 -5.91
N SER A 206 -22.19 -6.19 -5.94
CA SER A 206 -23.64 -6.19 -6.24
C SER A 206 -24.42 -5.35 -5.24
N GLY A 207 -24.12 -5.46 -3.94
CA GLY A 207 -24.69 -4.59 -2.91
C GLY A 207 -24.39 -3.12 -3.14
N LEU A 208 -23.14 -2.78 -3.49
CA LEU A 208 -22.73 -1.43 -3.83
C LEU A 208 -23.48 -0.89 -5.06
N GLN A 209 -23.60 -1.67 -6.12
CA GLN A 209 -24.36 -1.31 -7.33
C GLN A 209 -25.81 -0.97 -6.97
N THR A 210 -26.44 -1.80 -6.12
CA THR A 210 -27.81 -1.52 -5.65
C THR A 210 -27.91 -0.20 -4.92
N LEU A 211 -26.95 0.12 -4.01
CA LEU A 211 -26.92 1.40 -3.29
C LEU A 211 -26.75 2.58 -4.23
N LEU A 212 -25.88 2.48 -5.24
CA LEU A 212 -25.61 3.54 -6.20
C LEU A 212 -26.79 3.83 -7.14
N THR A 213 -27.64 2.84 -7.40
CA THR A 213 -28.79 2.95 -8.29
C THR A 213 -30.11 3.25 -7.57
N THR A 214 -30.13 3.14 -6.23
CA THR A 214 -31.33 3.38 -5.44
C THR A 214 -31.65 4.88 -5.41
N ARG A 215 -32.80 5.27 -5.95
CA ARG A 215 -33.40 6.60 -5.73
C ARG A 215 -34.32 6.53 -4.52
N LEU A 216 -34.06 7.33 -3.52
CA LEU A 216 -34.97 7.54 -2.40
C LEU A 216 -35.98 8.58 -2.82
N ASP A 217 -37.09 8.18 -3.46
CA ASP A 217 -38.12 9.07 -4.00
C ASP A 217 -39.03 9.68 -2.90
N SER A 218 -38.76 9.41 -1.64
CA SER A 218 -39.52 10.01 -0.53
C SER A 218 -38.68 10.98 0.27
N PRO A 219 -39.12 12.24 0.45
CA PRO A 219 -38.51 13.11 1.42
C PRO A 219 -38.58 12.44 2.81
N LEU A 220 -37.46 12.44 3.55
CA LEU A 220 -37.45 11.99 4.94
C LEU A 220 -38.59 12.73 5.70
N PRO A 221 -39.38 12.03 6.52
CA PRO A 221 -40.40 12.71 7.33
C PRO A 221 -39.68 13.79 8.14
N SER A 222 -40.14 15.04 7.99
CA SER A 222 -39.64 16.17 8.74
C SER A 222 -39.71 15.81 10.22
N ALA A 223 -38.55 15.88 10.92
CA ALA A 223 -38.49 15.67 12.35
C ALA A 223 -39.47 16.68 13.00
N THR A 224 -40.61 16.17 13.46
CA THR A 224 -41.53 16.94 14.28
C THR A 224 -40.80 17.27 15.58
N THR A 225 -40.36 18.50 15.71
CA THR A 225 -39.82 19.05 16.95
C THR A 225 -40.95 19.04 17.97
N ALA A 226 -40.88 18.18 18.97
CA ALA A 226 -41.70 18.19 20.17
C ALA A 226 -40.96 18.91 21.27
#